data_e27f2d36fefaef552b448b79f1f3a809
#
_entry.id   e27f2d36fefaef552b448b79f1f3a809
#
_cell.length_a   1.000
_cell.length_b   1.000
_cell.length_c   1.000
_cell.angle_alpha   90.00
_cell.angle_beta   90.00
_cell.angle_gamma   90.00
#
_symmetry.space_group_name_H-M   'P 1'
#
loop_
_entity.id
_entity.type
_entity.pdbx_description
1 polymer ?
#
loop_
_entity_poly.entity_id
_entity_poly.type
_entity_poly.pdbx_seq_one_letter_code
_entity_poly.pdbx_strand_id
1 'polypeptide(L)'
;AFTDHYIRLVEGFGKQAVIWGALTHAKGDTPVKSENIIMNAWYNGYADPATMIKDGYQLISIPDAMVYIVPLAGYYQDYLNEVFLYKEWTPAHIGKAVFEEKHPAILGGMFAIWNDHAGNGISVKDIHHRVFPALQTLAVKTWTGKETSLPFEVYNEKRSAISEAPGVNQLGRIGKSPALVYERSTVAPGSTSTYPEIGYNYTVSFDITGAPEKSGTELFRSPNAVFYLADPIRGMMGFARDGYLNTFPYKVNPGEKATIQIEGDHRSTTLRVNGKVVEEMNIQKCYFNAGKDSMSYIRTLVFPLEKAGNFNSRIENLKVHNYRVSK
;
A
#
# COMPACT_ATOMS: atom_id res chain seq x y z
N ALA A 1 26.81 -18.90 -21.48
CA ALA A 1 26.23 -20.22 -21.76
C ALA A 1 24.76 -20.32 -21.31
N PHE A 2 24.47 -20.24 -19.99
CA PHE A 2 23.09 -20.40 -19.49
C PHE A 2 22.13 -19.33 -20.05
N THR A 3 22.45 -18.06 -19.88
CA THR A 3 21.62 -16.95 -20.36
C THR A 3 21.39 -17.00 -21.87
N ASP A 4 22.44 -17.28 -22.65
CA ASP A 4 22.33 -17.41 -24.11
C ASP A 4 21.43 -18.57 -24.55
N HIS A 5 21.46 -19.66 -23.81
CA HIS A 5 20.58 -20.79 -24.11
C HIS A 5 19.11 -20.36 -24.01
N TYR A 6 18.72 -19.67 -22.94
CA TYR A 6 17.34 -19.21 -22.78
C TYR A 6 16.97 -18.07 -23.72
N ILE A 7 17.90 -17.17 -24.06
CA ILE A 7 17.68 -16.14 -25.08
C ILE A 7 17.30 -16.82 -26.41
N ARG A 8 18.13 -17.77 -26.86
CA ARG A 8 17.86 -18.50 -28.12
C ARG A 8 16.56 -19.32 -28.09
N LEU A 9 16.23 -19.87 -26.92
CA LEU A 9 14.97 -20.58 -26.77
C LEU A 9 13.78 -19.63 -26.96
N VAL A 10 13.80 -18.42 -26.32
CA VAL A 10 12.76 -17.40 -26.48
C VAL A 10 12.67 -16.91 -27.92
N GLU A 11 13.82 -16.66 -28.55
CA GLU A 11 13.88 -16.28 -29.99
C GLU A 11 13.33 -17.36 -30.91
N GLY A 12 13.56 -18.65 -30.59
CA GLY A 12 13.01 -19.78 -31.30
C GLY A 12 11.48 -19.80 -31.33
N PHE A 13 10.82 -19.15 -30.38
CA PHE A 13 9.37 -18.94 -30.38
C PHE A 13 8.95 -17.61 -31.05
N GLY A 14 9.85 -16.96 -31.79
CA GLY A 14 9.57 -15.66 -32.43
C GLY A 14 9.35 -14.52 -31.45
N LYS A 15 9.93 -14.58 -30.24
CA LYS A 15 9.80 -13.57 -29.19
C LYS A 15 11.15 -12.89 -28.95
N GLN A 16 11.10 -11.63 -28.50
CA GLN A 16 12.27 -10.90 -28.01
C GLN A 16 12.49 -11.22 -26.52
N ALA A 17 13.73 -11.52 -26.14
CA ALA A 17 14.06 -11.79 -24.75
C ALA A 17 14.19 -10.49 -23.95
N VAL A 18 13.61 -10.50 -22.74
CA VAL A 18 13.78 -9.44 -21.74
C VAL A 18 14.48 -10.03 -20.53
N ILE A 19 15.55 -9.41 -20.08
CA ILE A 19 16.33 -9.86 -18.92
C ILE A 19 16.49 -8.73 -17.90
N TRP A 20 16.67 -9.10 -16.64
CA TRP A 20 16.98 -8.14 -15.59
C TRP A 20 18.47 -7.85 -15.57
N GLY A 21 18.80 -6.56 -15.62
CA GLY A 21 20.14 -6.06 -15.73
C GLY A 21 20.99 -6.43 -14.56
N ALA A 22 22.10 -6.99 -14.84
CA ALA A 22 23.35 -7.18 -14.16
C ALA A 22 24.06 -8.45 -14.62
N LEU A 23 24.38 -8.52 -15.89
CA LEU A 23 25.21 -9.60 -16.40
C LEU A 23 26.65 -9.53 -15.91
N THR A 24 27.07 -8.38 -15.35
CA THR A 24 28.38 -8.21 -14.72
C THR A 24 28.61 -9.10 -13.50
N HIS A 25 27.55 -9.66 -12.89
CA HIS A 25 27.68 -10.69 -11.86
C HIS A 25 27.96 -12.08 -12.40
N ALA A 26 27.60 -12.34 -13.63
CA ALA A 26 27.90 -13.59 -14.27
C ALA A 26 29.37 -13.58 -14.70
N LYS A 27 30.24 -13.95 -13.77
CA LYS A 27 31.65 -14.23 -14.11
C LYS A 27 31.70 -15.43 -15.07
N GLY A 28 31.78 -15.15 -16.34
CA GLY A 28 31.90 -16.15 -17.39
C GLY A 28 32.76 -15.63 -18.51
N ASP A 29 33.53 -16.51 -19.13
CA ASP A 29 34.46 -16.16 -20.21
C ASP A 29 33.73 -15.96 -21.57
N THR A 30 32.44 -16.22 -21.62
CA THR A 30 31.63 -16.10 -22.84
C THR A 30 30.72 -14.88 -22.73
N PRO A 31 30.86 -13.90 -23.63
CA PRO A 31 29.93 -12.76 -23.71
C PRO A 31 28.49 -13.23 -23.89
N VAL A 32 27.55 -12.58 -23.22
CA VAL A 32 26.14 -12.79 -23.43
C VAL A 32 25.69 -11.99 -24.63
N LYS A 33 24.85 -12.60 -25.48
CA LYS A 33 24.23 -11.92 -26.60
C LYS A 33 23.50 -10.66 -26.13
N SER A 34 23.74 -9.54 -26.79
CA SER A 34 23.12 -8.25 -26.49
C SER A 34 22.18 -7.76 -27.58
N GLU A 35 22.45 -8.16 -28.84
CA GLU A 35 21.63 -7.81 -29.98
C GLU A 35 20.20 -8.35 -29.84
N ASN A 36 19.20 -7.49 -30.06
CA ASN A 36 17.78 -7.80 -29.93
C ASN A 36 17.36 -8.22 -28.50
N ILE A 37 18.08 -7.76 -27.47
CA ILE A 37 17.76 -8.05 -26.06
C ILE A 37 17.36 -6.78 -25.35
N ILE A 38 16.25 -6.87 -24.58
CA ILE A 38 15.81 -5.80 -23.69
C ILE A 38 16.37 -6.07 -22.30
N MET A 39 16.97 -5.03 -21.71
CA MET A 39 17.53 -5.07 -20.36
C MET A 39 16.69 -4.19 -19.44
N ASN A 40 16.12 -4.76 -18.38
CA ASN A 40 15.54 -3.99 -17.28
C ASN A 40 16.69 -3.41 -16.45
N ALA A 41 16.97 -2.12 -16.64
CA ALA A 41 18.07 -1.43 -15.97
C ALA A 41 17.63 -0.92 -14.60
N TRP A 42 17.97 -1.66 -13.54
CA TRP A 42 17.48 -1.40 -12.18
C TRP A 42 18.54 -0.89 -11.21
N TYR A 43 19.78 -1.35 -11.29
CA TYR A 43 20.81 -0.98 -10.34
C TYR A 43 22.14 -0.67 -11.04
N ASN A 44 22.54 0.61 -11.00
CA ASN A 44 23.76 1.07 -11.67
C ASN A 44 25.06 0.48 -11.10
N GLY A 45 25.03 0.00 -9.86
CA GLY A 45 26.16 -0.68 -9.24
C GLY A 45 26.50 -2.02 -9.89
N TYR A 46 25.57 -2.59 -10.64
CA TYR A 46 25.76 -3.86 -11.36
C TYR A 46 26.21 -3.65 -12.81
N ALA A 47 25.67 -2.66 -13.48
CA ALA A 47 26.09 -2.28 -14.79
C ALA A 47 25.69 -0.84 -15.11
N ASP A 48 26.58 -0.10 -15.75
CA ASP A 48 26.31 1.25 -16.20
C ASP A 48 25.36 1.24 -17.40
N PRO A 49 24.26 2.00 -17.39
CA PRO A 49 23.31 2.04 -18.49
C PRO A 49 23.91 2.48 -19.83
N ALA A 50 24.88 3.41 -19.83
CA ALA A 50 25.54 3.84 -21.07
C ALA A 50 26.37 2.70 -21.68
N THR A 51 27.02 1.91 -20.85
CA THR A 51 27.75 0.71 -21.28
C THR A 51 26.79 -0.33 -21.84
N MET A 52 25.63 -0.57 -21.22
CA MET A 52 24.62 -1.48 -21.75
C MET A 52 24.15 -1.07 -23.16
N ILE A 53 23.90 0.23 -23.36
CA ILE A 53 23.52 0.75 -24.71
C ILE A 53 24.64 0.55 -25.72
N LYS A 54 25.88 0.85 -25.32
CA LYS A 54 27.05 0.65 -26.18
C LYS A 54 27.24 -0.81 -26.59
N ASP A 55 26.92 -1.72 -25.70
CA ASP A 55 26.97 -3.16 -25.92
C ASP A 55 25.80 -3.69 -26.77
N GLY A 56 24.83 -2.84 -27.14
CA GLY A 56 23.74 -3.17 -28.05
C GLY A 56 22.42 -3.53 -27.39
N TYR A 57 22.29 -3.39 -26.07
CA TYR A 57 21.00 -3.62 -25.37
C TYR A 57 20.03 -2.46 -25.57
N GLN A 58 18.76 -2.80 -25.68
CA GLN A 58 17.66 -1.86 -25.45
C GLN A 58 17.32 -1.86 -23.96
N LEU A 59 16.94 -0.71 -23.39
CA LEU A 59 16.71 -0.56 -21.95
C LEU A 59 15.25 -0.26 -21.63
N ILE A 60 14.77 -0.83 -20.52
CA ILE A 60 13.64 -0.32 -19.77
C ILE A 60 14.17 0.28 -18.47
N SER A 61 13.84 1.54 -18.22
CA SER A 61 14.26 2.25 -17.01
C SER A 61 13.43 1.79 -15.81
N ILE A 62 14.11 1.21 -14.83
CA ILE A 62 13.49 0.76 -13.58
C ILE A 62 14.43 0.99 -12.37
N PRO A 63 15.01 2.19 -12.21
CA PRO A 63 16.01 2.45 -11.19
C PRO A 63 15.45 2.23 -9.77
N ASP A 64 16.08 1.33 -9.02
CA ASP A 64 15.65 0.89 -7.70
C ASP A 64 15.49 2.03 -6.69
N ALA A 65 16.42 2.97 -6.70
CA ALA A 65 16.37 4.13 -5.81
C ALA A 65 15.21 5.11 -6.09
N MET A 66 14.52 4.97 -7.24
CA MET A 66 13.50 5.93 -7.67
C MET A 66 12.11 5.29 -7.80
N VAL A 67 12.04 4.05 -8.29
CA VAL A 67 10.78 3.43 -8.71
C VAL A 67 10.54 2.04 -8.09
N TYR A 68 11.29 1.66 -7.05
CA TYR A 68 11.01 0.45 -6.28
C TYR A 68 10.15 0.76 -5.08
N ILE A 69 9.04 0.03 -4.96
CA ILE A 69 8.19 -0.02 -3.77
C ILE A 69 8.51 -1.33 -3.07
N VAL A 70 9.10 -1.25 -1.87
CA VAL A 70 9.34 -2.43 -1.03
C VAL A 70 8.72 -2.15 0.34
N PRO A 71 7.47 -2.52 0.54
CA PRO A 71 6.73 -2.13 1.74
C PRO A 71 7.47 -2.50 3.02
N LEU A 72 7.69 -1.51 3.89
CA LEU A 72 8.33 -1.63 5.20
C LEU A 72 9.78 -2.11 5.22
N ALA A 73 10.45 -2.23 4.09
CA ALA A 73 11.81 -2.78 4.02
C ALA A 73 12.86 -1.88 4.68
N GLY A 74 12.64 -0.57 4.71
CA GLY A 74 13.57 0.39 5.32
C GLY A 74 14.82 0.69 4.49
N TYR A 75 15.16 -0.15 3.52
CA TYR A 75 16.27 0.05 2.57
C TYR A 75 15.81 0.52 1.19
N TYR A 76 14.52 0.40 0.90
CA TYR A 76 13.85 0.98 -0.26
C TYR A 76 12.63 1.80 0.16
N GLN A 77 11.90 2.34 -0.80
CA GLN A 77 10.77 3.21 -0.53
C GLN A 77 9.52 2.40 -0.19
N ASP A 78 8.84 2.78 0.89
CA ASP A 78 7.51 2.29 1.21
C ASP A 78 6.44 2.92 0.30
N TYR A 79 6.63 4.20 -0.03
CA TYR A 79 5.86 4.98 -1.02
C TYR A 79 6.84 5.73 -1.92
N LEU A 80 6.56 5.80 -3.21
CA LEU A 80 7.41 6.57 -4.12
C LEU A 80 7.30 8.07 -3.84
N ASN A 81 8.39 8.79 -4.08
CA ASN A 81 8.38 10.25 -4.07
C ASN A 81 7.71 10.78 -5.34
N GLU A 82 6.41 10.95 -5.30
CA GLU A 82 5.61 11.33 -6.46
C GLU A 82 5.91 12.74 -6.97
N VAL A 83 6.31 13.66 -6.10
CA VAL A 83 6.74 15.01 -6.50
C VAL A 83 7.98 14.91 -7.37
N PHE A 84 8.97 14.14 -6.93
CA PHE A 84 10.18 13.87 -7.71
C PHE A 84 9.86 13.17 -9.03
N LEU A 85 9.04 12.10 -9.00
CA LEU A 85 8.66 11.38 -10.20
C LEU A 85 7.97 12.31 -11.21
N TYR A 86 7.09 13.17 -10.76
CA TYR A 86 6.35 14.06 -11.64
C TYR A 86 7.21 15.20 -12.21
N LYS A 87 8.07 15.82 -11.37
CA LYS A 87 8.85 16.98 -11.77
C LYS A 87 10.16 16.63 -12.49
N GLU A 88 10.83 15.56 -12.02
CA GLU A 88 12.23 15.32 -12.40
C GLU A 88 12.43 14.03 -13.21
N TRP A 89 11.71 12.95 -12.86
CA TRP A 89 11.98 11.65 -13.45
C TRP A 89 11.32 11.51 -14.83
N THR A 90 12.02 10.80 -15.72
CA THR A 90 11.50 10.28 -16.99
C THR A 90 12.15 8.92 -17.26
N PRO A 91 11.69 8.15 -18.25
CA PRO A 91 12.38 6.92 -18.66
C PRO A 91 13.86 7.15 -19.06
N ALA A 92 14.21 8.34 -19.49
CA ALA A 92 15.61 8.70 -19.80
C ALA A 92 16.50 8.86 -18.55
N HIS A 93 15.93 8.85 -17.35
CA HIS A 93 16.62 8.98 -16.09
C HIS A 93 16.78 7.60 -15.42
N ILE A 94 17.93 6.98 -15.58
CA ILE A 94 18.24 5.62 -15.08
C ILE A 94 19.29 5.71 -13.97
N GLY A 95 18.86 5.79 -12.73
CA GLY A 95 19.75 5.95 -11.58
C GLY A 95 20.54 7.26 -11.67
N LYS A 96 21.86 7.18 -11.82
CA LYS A 96 22.72 8.35 -11.98
C LYS A 96 22.90 8.81 -13.42
N ALA A 97 22.47 7.98 -14.38
CA ALA A 97 22.57 8.29 -15.79
C ALA A 97 21.32 9.03 -16.28
N VAL A 98 21.54 10.12 -17.01
CA VAL A 98 20.47 10.89 -17.67
C VAL A 98 20.80 10.96 -19.15
N PHE A 99 19.89 10.47 -19.97
CA PHE A 99 20.02 10.44 -21.42
C PHE A 99 19.14 11.52 -22.06
N GLU A 100 19.28 11.67 -23.36
CA GLU A 100 18.33 12.48 -24.14
C GLU A 100 16.93 11.90 -24.07
N GLU A 101 15.93 12.77 -23.99
CA GLU A 101 14.53 12.34 -24.09
C GLU A 101 14.29 11.61 -25.42
N LYS A 102 13.52 10.54 -25.36
CA LYS A 102 13.24 9.68 -26.53
C LYS A 102 14.46 9.01 -27.13
N HIS A 103 15.51 8.77 -26.33
CA HIS A 103 16.67 8.00 -26.79
C HIS A 103 16.24 6.66 -27.37
N PRO A 104 16.66 6.28 -28.61
CA PRO A 104 16.10 5.12 -29.31
C PRO A 104 16.36 3.77 -28.63
N ALA A 105 17.39 3.67 -27.82
CA ALA A 105 17.69 2.47 -27.03
C ALA A 105 16.90 2.41 -25.71
N ILE A 106 16.12 3.44 -25.33
CA ILE A 106 15.32 3.44 -24.10
C ILE A 106 13.86 3.32 -24.46
N LEU A 107 13.30 2.12 -24.27
CA LEU A 107 11.93 1.78 -24.67
C LEU A 107 10.85 2.39 -23.79
N GLY A 108 11.17 2.70 -22.55
CA GLY A 108 10.24 3.25 -21.58
C GLY A 108 10.69 3.04 -20.16
N GLY A 109 9.74 3.14 -19.22
CA GLY A 109 9.99 2.94 -17.80
C GLY A 109 8.93 2.07 -17.15
N MET A 110 9.28 1.43 -16.06
CA MET A 110 8.35 0.75 -15.18
C MET A 110 8.78 0.93 -13.72
N PHE A 111 7.88 0.58 -12.79
CA PHE A 111 8.21 0.46 -11.38
C PHE A 111 8.09 -0.99 -10.94
N ALA A 112 8.71 -1.33 -9.83
CA ALA A 112 8.63 -2.66 -9.24
C ALA A 112 8.02 -2.61 -7.84
N ILE A 113 7.31 -3.68 -7.51
CA ILE A 113 6.81 -3.92 -6.16
C ILE A 113 7.40 -5.25 -5.71
N TRP A 114 8.19 -5.19 -4.65
CA TRP A 114 8.82 -6.35 -4.05
C TRP A 114 8.24 -6.59 -2.66
N ASN A 115 7.80 -7.79 -2.41
CA ASN A 115 7.27 -8.17 -1.11
C ASN A 115 8.32 -8.97 -0.32
N ASP A 116 9.44 -8.32 -0.01
CA ASP A 116 10.58 -8.92 0.70
C ASP A 116 10.23 -9.32 2.12
N HIS A 117 9.22 -8.69 2.69
CA HIS A 117 8.70 -8.97 4.03
C HIS A 117 7.30 -9.60 3.96
N ALA A 118 7.16 -10.70 3.23
CA ALA A 118 5.91 -11.46 3.16
C ALA A 118 5.44 -11.89 4.56
N GLY A 119 4.13 -11.85 4.80
CA GLY A 119 3.53 -12.23 6.08
C GLY A 119 3.62 -11.16 7.17
N ASN A 120 3.91 -9.91 6.83
CA ASN A 120 3.99 -8.79 7.78
C ASN A 120 2.66 -8.05 8.02
N GLY A 121 1.55 -8.67 7.69
CA GLY A 121 0.21 -8.08 7.83
C GLY A 121 -0.16 -7.11 6.70
N ILE A 122 0.62 -7.03 5.61
CA ILE A 122 0.28 -6.20 4.45
C ILE A 122 -0.84 -6.86 3.64
N SER A 123 -1.89 -6.10 3.36
CA SER A 123 -3.03 -6.57 2.57
C SER A 123 -2.94 -6.10 1.12
N VAL A 124 -3.80 -6.66 0.27
CA VAL A 124 -3.98 -6.20 -1.12
C VAL A 124 -4.29 -4.70 -1.16
N LYS A 125 -5.08 -4.18 -0.21
CA LYS A 125 -5.40 -2.74 -0.15
C LYS A 125 -4.19 -1.87 0.21
N ASP A 126 -3.33 -2.34 1.09
CA ASP A 126 -2.09 -1.63 1.43
C ASP A 126 -1.17 -1.54 0.22
N ILE A 127 -1.05 -2.62 -0.54
CA ILE A 127 -0.29 -2.64 -1.80
C ILE A 127 -0.92 -1.70 -2.81
N HIS A 128 -2.23 -1.79 -3.00
CA HIS A 128 -2.96 -0.96 -3.96
C HIS A 128 -2.81 0.54 -3.65
N HIS A 129 -2.88 0.91 -2.37
CA HIS A 129 -2.69 2.30 -1.93
C HIS A 129 -1.28 2.85 -2.24
N ARG A 130 -0.26 1.98 -2.26
CA ARG A 130 1.12 2.35 -2.63
C ARG A 130 1.30 2.46 -4.14
N VAL A 131 0.67 1.56 -4.86
CA VAL A 131 0.87 1.36 -6.30
C VAL A 131 0.12 2.36 -7.13
N PHE A 132 -1.15 2.59 -6.81
CA PHE A 132 -2.04 3.28 -7.74
C PHE A 132 -1.65 4.72 -8.02
N PRO A 133 -1.30 5.54 -7.02
CA PRO A 133 -0.80 6.89 -7.27
C PRO A 133 0.51 6.90 -8.10
N ALA A 134 1.42 5.97 -7.79
CA ALA A 134 2.69 5.82 -8.52
C ALA A 134 2.47 5.43 -9.98
N LEU A 135 1.54 4.50 -10.24
CA LEU A 135 1.17 4.06 -11.59
C LEU A 135 0.64 5.21 -12.44
N GLN A 136 -0.24 6.04 -11.89
CA GLN A 136 -0.79 7.21 -12.58
C GLN A 136 0.31 8.20 -12.95
N THR A 137 1.23 8.47 -12.03
CA THR A 137 2.35 9.40 -12.27
C THR A 137 3.31 8.82 -13.30
N LEU A 138 3.64 7.55 -13.21
CA LEU A 138 4.51 6.86 -14.17
C LEU A 138 3.88 6.90 -15.58
N ALA A 139 2.59 6.62 -15.69
CA ALA A 139 1.88 6.65 -16.97
C ALA A 139 1.96 8.03 -17.64
N VAL A 140 1.76 9.11 -16.87
CA VAL A 140 1.93 10.48 -17.40
C VAL A 140 3.36 10.69 -17.87
N LYS A 141 4.37 10.33 -17.07
CA LYS A 141 5.78 10.58 -17.38
C LYS A 141 6.31 9.73 -18.54
N THR A 142 5.83 8.52 -18.71
CA THR A 142 6.17 7.70 -19.89
C THR A 142 5.54 8.23 -21.17
N TRP A 143 4.38 8.90 -21.06
CA TRP A 143 3.70 9.50 -22.20
C TRP A 143 4.25 10.89 -22.58
N THR A 144 4.44 11.77 -21.58
CA THR A 144 4.80 13.19 -21.82
C THR A 144 6.31 13.44 -21.78
N GLY A 145 7.12 12.57 -21.19
CA GLY A 145 8.53 12.83 -20.94
C GLY A 145 8.74 13.86 -19.84
N LYS A 146 9.73 14.73 -20.04
CA LYS A 146 10.12 15.77 -19.06
C LYS A 146 9.06 16.84 -18.88
N GLU A 147 8.45 17.27 -19.97
CA GLU A 147 7.48 18.34 -19.96
C GLU A 147 6.11 17.85 -19.48
N THR A 148 5.62 18.47 -18.41
CA THR A 148 4.27 18.24 -17.89
C THR A 148 3.44 19.49 -18.07
N SER A 149 2.21 19.33 -18.52
CA SER A 149 1.31 20.46 -18.84
C SER A 149 0.72 21.18 -17.63
N LEU A 150 0.84 20.59 -16.44
CA LEU A 150 0.22 21.08 -15.21
C LEU A 150 1.25 21.19 -14.08
N PRO A 151 1.12 22.16 -13.16
CA PRO A 151 1.79 22.09 -11.86
C PRO A 151 1.42 20.82 -11.09
N PHE A 152 2.32 20.30 -10.26
CA PHE A 152 2.10 19.06 -9.54
C PHE A 152 0.83 19.08 -8.68
N GLU A 153 0.55 20.19 -8.03
CA GLU A 153 -0.61 20.36 -7.13
C GLU A 153 -1.92 20.20 -7.89
N VAL A 154 -2.00 20.84 -9.07
CA VAL A 154 -3.17 20.71 -9.95
C VAL A 154 -3.29 19.31 -10.55
N TYR A 155 -2.17 18.71 -10.95
CA TYR A 155 -2.12 17.31 -11.39
C TYR A 155 -2.62 16.37 -10.29
N ASN A 156 -2.10 16.52 -9.07
CA ASN A 156 -2.44 15.67 -7.93
C ASN A 156 -3.92 15.75 -7.56
N GLU A 157 -4.51 16.95 -7.61
CA GLU A 157 -5.96 17.13 -7.44
C GLU A 157 -6.74 16.39 -8.52
N LYS A 158 -6.40 16.62 -9.80
CA LYS A 158 -7.09 16.00 -10.93
C LYS A 158 -6.96 14.48 -10.96
N ARG A 159 -5.76 13.92 -10.73
CA ARG A 159 -5.57 12.47 -10.72
C ARG A 159 -6.36 11.79 -9.59
N SER A 160 -6.48 12.47 -8.44
CA SER A 160 -7.30 11.97 -7.35
C SER A 160 -8.79 11.81 -7.74
N ALA A 161 -9.24 12.47 -8.82
CA ALA A 161 -10.57 12.31 -9.39
C ALA A 161 -10.73 11.08 -10.32
N ILE A 162 -9.63 10.48 -10.75
CA ILE A 162 -9.65 9.27 -11.58
C ILE A 162 -10.00 8.07 -10.71
N SER A 163 -10.92 7.24 -11.20
CA SER A 163 -11.28 5.99 -10.55
C SER A 163 -10.09 5.04 -10.43
N GLU A 164 -10.00 4.37 -9.31
CA GLU A 164 -9.12 3.24 -9.13
C GLU A 164 -9.67 2.00 -9.83
N ALA A 165 -8.91 0.89 -9.78
CA ALA A 165 -9.35 -0.36 -10.37
C ALA A 165 -10.70 -0.85 -9.79
N PRO A 166 -11.55 -1.49 -10.62
CA PRO A 166 -12.81 -2.06 -10.16
C PRO A 166 -12.62 -3.00 -8.96
N GLY A 167 -13.54 -2.97 -8.03
CA GLY A 167 -13.50 -3.80 -6.81
C GLY A 167 -12.73 -3.18 -5.65
N VAL A 168 -11.74 -2.33 -5.89
CA VAL A 168 -11.00 -1.59 -4.85
C VAL A 168 -11.28 -0.09 -4.85
N ASN A 169 -12.06 0.40 -5.80
CA ASN A 169 -12.42 1.80 -5.94
C ASN A 169 -13.38 2.26 -4.82
N GLN A 170 -12.81 2.46 -3.65
CA GLN A 170 -13.56 2.93 -2.49
C GLN A 170 -13.91 4.42 -2.60
N LEU A 171 -13.00 5.22 -3.14
CA LEU A 171 -13.21 6.66 -3.35
C LEU A 171 -14.33 6.95 -4.34
N GLY A 172 -14.50 6.12 -5.37
CA GLY A 172 -15.62 6.24 -6.31
C GLY A 172 -16.98 5.93 -5.68
N ARG A 173 -17.02 5.11 -4.63
CA ARG A 173 -18.25 4.72 -3.90
C ARG A 173 -18.59 5.66 -2.76
N ILE A 174 -17.60 6.19 -2.07
CA ILE A 174 -17.75 6.98 -0.84
C ILE A 174 -17.64 8.49 -1.13
N GLY A 175 -17.02 8.85 -2.25
CA GLY A 175 -16.68 10.24 -2.56
C GLY A 175 -15.34 10.67 -1.94
N LYS A 176 -14.81 11.79 -2.43
CA LYS A 176 -13.46 12.28 -2.10
C LYS A 176 -13.47 13.50 -1.19
N SER A 177 -14.53 14.31 -1.27
CA SER A 177 -14.67 15.47 -0.40
C SER A 177 -14.89 14.99 1.05
N PRO A 178 -14.23 15.60 2.04
CA PRO A 178 -14.45 15.27 3.45
C PRO A 178 -15.93 15.35 3.80
N ALA A 179 -16.50 14.24 4.25
CA ALA A 179 -17.92 14.15 4.53
C ALA A 179 -18.24 13.09 5.61
N LEU A 180 -19.40 13.24 6.26
CA LEU A 180 -20.10 12.17 6.94
C LEU A 180 -20.72 11.28 5.85
N VAL A 181 -20.25 10.04 5.70
CA VAL A 181 -20.66 9.15 4.61
C VAL A 181 -21.68 8.11 5.04
N TYR A 182 -21.75 7.82 6.34
CA TYR A 182 -22.73 6.90 6.89
C TYR A 182 -23.02 7.25 8.34
N GLU A 183 -24.29 7.14 8.73
CA GLU A 183 -24.71 7.27 10.12
C GLU A 183 -25.86 6.32 10.47
N ARG A 184 -25.95 6.00 11.75
CA ARG A 184 -27.04 5.20 12.30
C ARG A 184 -27.28 5.55 13.76
N SER A 185 -28.53 5.85 14.11
CA SER A 185 -28.89 6.21 15.49
C SER A 185 -28.66 5.08 16.50
N THR A 186 -28.95 3.84 16.11
CA THR A 186 -28.75 2.62 16.91
C THR A 186 -28.22 1.50 16.03
N VAL A 187 -27.20 0.80 16.47
CA VAL A 187 -26.66 -0.38 15.80
C VAL A 187 -27.25 -1.62 16.45
N ALA A 188 -28.16 -2.30 15.74
CA ALA A 188 -28.71 -3.57 16.20
C ALA A 188 -27.72 -4.72 15.92
N PRO A 189 -27.55 -5.69 16.85
CA PRO A 189 -26.78 -6.90 16.58
C PRO A 189 -27.25 -7.60 15.32
N GLY A 190 -26.31 -8.09 14.50
CA GLY A 190 -26.57 -8.77 13.24
C GLY A 190 -27.00 -7.88 12.08
N SER A 191 -27.17 -6.56 12.27
CA SER A 191 -27.57 -5.65 11.20
C SER A 191 -26.48 -5.48 10.15
N THR A 192 -26.88 -5.18 8.91
CA THR A 192 -25.98 -4.95 7.78
C THR A 192 -25.93 -3.46 7.41
N SER A 193 -24.86 -3.03 6.76
CA SER A 193 -24.69 -1.69 6.22
C SER A 193 -24.56 -1.72 4.70
N THR A 194 -24.75 -0.56 4.07
CA THR A 194 -24.55 -0.39 2.63
C THR A 194 -23.08 -0.37 2.22
N TYR A 195 -22.19 -0.12 3.19
CA TYR A 195 -20.75 -0.10 2.96
C TYR A 195 -20.11 -1.32 3.61
N PRO A 196 -19.33 -2.14 2.88
CA PRO A 196 -18.65 -3.28 3.48
C PRO A 196 -17.54 -2.85 4.44
N GLU A 197 -16.89 -1.73 4.15
CA GLU A 197 -15.73 -1.24 4.90
C GLU A 197 -15.40 0.21 4.54
N ILE A 198 -14.57 0.87 5.36
CA ILE A 198 -13.99 2.19 5.08
C ILE A 198 -12.49 2.21 5.38
N GLY A 199 -11.72 2.87 4.54
CA GLY A 199 -10.28 3.15 4.72
C GLY A 199 -9.65 3.53 3.38
N TYR A 200 -8.53 4.20 3.33
CA TYR A 200 -7.92 5.20 4.19
C TYR A 200 -8.26 6.61 3.64
N ASN A 201 -8.41 7.65 4.33
CA ASN A 201 -8.46 8.00 5.72
C ASN A 201 -9.91 7.90 6.22
N TYR A 202 -10.10 7.67 7.52
CA TYR A 202 -11.45 7.62 8.06
C TYR A 202 -11.49 7.95 9.56
N THR A 203 -12.70 8.25 10.02
CA THR A 203 -13.09 8.28 11.43
C THR A 203 -14.39 7.53 11.59
N VAL A 204 -14.41 6.53 12.47
CA VAL A 204 -15.62 5.85 12.93
C VAL A 204 -15.83 6.19 14.38
N SER A 205 -16.99 6.75 14.73
CA SER A 205 -17.32 7.09 16.12
C SER A 205 -18.70 6.56 16.50
N PHE A 206 -18.87 6.18 17.76
CA PHE A 206 -20.13 5.74 18.33
C PHE A 206 -20.14 5.91 19.84
N ASP A 207 -21.34 5.97 20.41
CA ASP A 207 -21.53 5.91 21.85
C ASP A 207 -21.81 4.47 22.26
N ILE A 208 -21.21 4.03 23.37
CA ILE A 208 -21.40 2.71 23.94
C ILE A 208 -21.89 2.81 25.38
N THR A 209 -22.93 2.01 25.71
CA THR A 209 -23.23 1.65 27.09
C THR A 209 -22.86 0.17 27.25
N GLY A 210 -21.82 -0.08 28.04
CA GLY A 210 -21.25 -1.41 28.19
C GLY A 210 -22.18 -2.40 28.86
N ALA A 211 -22.11 -3.63 28.38
CA ALA A 211 -22.70 -4.83 29.01
C ALA A 211 -21.63 -5.92 29.12
N PRO A 212 -21.87 -7.01 29.89
CA PRO A 212 -20.97 -8.14 29.91
C PRO A 212 -20.83 -8.76 28.52
N GLU A 213 -19.59 -8.76 28.00
CA GLU A 213 -19.26 -9.36 26.71
C GLU A 213 -18.39 -10.58 26.88
N LYS A 214 -18.57 -11.57 26.02
CA LYS A 214 -17.69 -12.74 25.95
C LYS A 214 -16.46 -12.43 25.12
N SER A 215 -15.35 -13.11 25.39
CA SER A 215 -14.15 -13.06 24.53
C SER A 215 -14.54 -13.48 23.10
N GLY A 216 -14.08 -12.74 22.13
CA GLY A 216 -14.42 -12.91 20.72
C GLY A 216 -15.69 -12.17 20.29
N THR A 217 -16.27 -11.29 21.15
CA THR A 217 -17.42 -10.48 20.75
C THR A 217 -17.04 -9.44 19.71
N GLU A 218 -17.60 -9.61 18.51
CA GLU A 218 -17.40 -8.71 17.37
C GLU A 218 -18.36 -7.51 17.46
N LEU A 219 -17.86 -6.34 17.12
CA LEU A 219 -18.73 -5.18 16.84
C LEU A 219 -19.12 -5.15 15.37
N PHE A 220 -18.14 -5.24 14.47
CA PHE A 220 -18.33 -5.27 13.03
C PHE A 220 -17.38 -6.24 12.35
N ARG A 221 -17.82 -6.80 11.22
CA ARG A 221 -16.97 -7.59 10.34
C ARG A 221 -17.17 -7.22 8.87
N SER A 222 -16.12 -7.49 8.09
CA SER A 222 -16.08 -7.55 6.63
C SER A 222 -15.33 -8.81 6.19
N PRO A 223 -15.22 -9.12 4.89
CA PRO A 223 -14.38 -10.22 4.42
C PRO A 223 -12.90 -10.10 4.83
N ASN A 224 -12.41 -8.87 5.05
CA ASN A 224 -10.98 -8.58 5.24
C ASN A 224 -10.61 -8.29 6.69
N ALA A 225 -11.55 -7.93 7.55
CA ALA A 225 -11.28 -7.51 8.92
C ALA A 225 -12.44 -7.75 9.87
N VAL A 226 -12.12 -7.83 11.16
CA VAL A 226 -13.08 -7.85 12.27
C VAL A 226 -12.66 -6.81 13.28
N PHE A 227 -13.59 -5.99 13.76
CA PHE A 227 -13.40 -5.12 14.91
C PHE A 227 -14.16 -5.69 16.11
N TYR A 228 -13.44 -5.89 17.21
CA TYR A 228 -13.94 -6.52 18.42
C TYR A 228 -14.28 -5.51 19.51
N LEU A 229 -15.39 -5.71 20.21
CA LEU A 229 -15.62 -5.10 21.54
C LEU A 229 -14.81 -5.81 22.61
N ALA A 230 -14.65 -7.12 22.48
CA ALA A 230 -13.85 -7.97 23.34
C ALA A 230 -13.11 -8.99 22.47
N ASP A 231 -11.83 -8.79 22.25
CA ASP A 231 -11.01 -9.70 21.41
C ASP A 231 -10.95 -11.11 21.99
N PRO A 232 -10.64 -12.13 21.16
CA PRO A 232 -10.70 -13.52 21.61
C PRO A 232 -9.59 -13.92 22.59
N ILE A 233 -8.54 -13.13 22.75
CA ILE A 233 -7.38 -13.48 23.59
C ILE A 233 -7.39 -12.72 24.92
N ARG A 234 -7.59 -11.40 24.87
CA ARG A 234 -7.47 -10.52 26.05
C ARG A 234 -8.81 -9.99 26.56
N GLY A 235 -9.88 -10.16 25.76
CA GLY A 235 -11.20 -9.62 26.09
C GLY A 235 -11.23 -8.09 26.14
N MET A 236 -10.33 -7.45 25.40
CA MET A 236 -10.24 -6.00 25.24
C MET A 236 -10.68 -5.58 23.85
N MET A 237 -10.92 -4.29 23.64
CA MET A 237 -11.22 -3.76 22.33
C MET A 237 -10.03 -3.97 21.38
N GLY A 238 -10.29 -4.34 20.13
CA GLY A 238 -9.24 -4.63 19.18
C GLY A 238 -9.75 -4.94 17.79
N PHE A 239 -8.85 -5.33 16.91
CA PHE A 239 -9.20 -5.75 15.56
C PHE A 239 -8.30 -6.86 15.05
N ALA A 240 -8.85 -7.68 14.17
CA ALA A 240 -8.10 -8.66 13.41
C ALA A 240 -8.19 -8.34 11.90
N ARG A 241 -7.08 -8.49 11.21
CA ARG A 241 -6.98 -8.41 9.76
C ARG A 241 -5.88 -9.36 9.27
N ASP A 242 -6.10 -10.02 8.15
CA ASP A 242 -5.12 -10.92 7.52
C ASP A 242 -4.44 -11.90 8.51
N GLY A 243 -5.22 -12.41 9.48
CA GLY A 243 -4.73 -13.34 10.51
C GLY A 243 -3.99 -12.68 11.68
N TYR A 244 -3.83 -11.37 11.72
CA TYR A 244 -3.16 -10.64 12.80
C TYR A 244 -4.16 -9.97 13.72
N LEU A 245 -4.06 -10.28 15.02
CA LEU A 245 -4.84 -9.63 16.08
C LEU A 245 -4.05 -8.44 16.66
N ASN A 246 -4.71 -7.29 16.74
CA ASN A 246 -4.22 -6.07 17.36
C ASN A 246 -5.17 -5.66 18.47
N THR A 247 -4.68 -5.57 19.70
CA THR A 247 -5.47 -5.29 20.90
C THR A 247 -5.14 -3.92 21.45
N PHE A 248 -6.13 -3.06 21.62
CA PHE A 248 -6.00 -1.80 22.37
C PHE A 248 -6.03 -2.06 23.88
N PRO A 249 -5.30 -1.29 24.70
CA PRO A 249 -5.33 -1.44 26.16
C PRO A 249 -6.60 -0.77 26.76
N TYR A 250 -7.77 -1.15 26.24
CA TYR A 250 -9.05 -0.63 26.70
C TYR A 250 -10.13 -1.72 26.69
N LYS A 251 -10.85 -1.79 27.79
CA LYS A 251 -12.00 -2.67 27.97
C LYS A 251 -13.19 -1.85 28.42
N VAL A 252 -14.32 -2.00 27.76
CA VAL A 252 -15.59 -1.41 28.21
C VAL A 252 -16.14 -2.23 29.37
N ASN A 253 -16.35 -1.60 30.51
CA ASN A 253 -16.95 -2.25 31.66
C ASN A 253 -18.47 -2.25 31.59
N PRO A 254 -19.15 -3.24 32.23
CA PRO A 254 -20.60 -3.21 32.35
C PRO A 254 -21.11 -1.91 33.00
N GLY A 255 -22.07 -1.25 32.38
CA GLY A 255 -22.64 0.02 32.82
C GLY A 255 -21.83 1.27 32.46
N GLU A 256 -20.60 1.10 31.95
CA GLU A 256 -19.78 2.23 31.49
C GLU A 256 -20.42 2.89 30.27
N LYS A 257 -20.44 4.21 30.27
CA LYS A 257 -20.85 5.01 29.10
C LYS A 257 -19.63 5.74 28.54
N ALA A 258 -19.35 5.53 27.28
CA ALA A 258 -18.21 6.16 26.62
C ALA A 258 -18.51 6.48 25.15
N THR A 259 -17.88 7.53 24.64
CA THR A 259 -17.79 7.78 23.21
C THR A 259 -16.49 7.19 22.70
N ILE A 260 -16.60 6.25 21.77
CA ILE A 260 -15.50 5.56 21.12
C ILE A 260 -15.26 6.20 19.75
N GLN A 261 -14.01 6.43 19.42
CA GLN A 261 -13.60 6.93 18.11
C GLN A 261 -12.39 6.14 17.61
N ILE A 262 -12.51 5.60 16.42
CA ILE A 262 -11.43 4.89 15.71
C ILE A 262 -11.06 5.73 14.49
N GLU A 263 -9.81 6.11 14.39
CA GLU A 263 -9.25 6.82 13.25
C GLU A 263 -8.21 5.96 12.56
N GLY A 264 -8.26 5.90 11.24
CA GLY A 264 -7.27 5.17 10.47
C GLY A 264 -6.74 5.97 9.30
N ASP A 265 -5.47 5.78 9.03
CA ASP A 265 -4.82 6.14 7.80
C ASP A 265 -3.95 4.97 7.29
N HIS A 266 -3.20 5.18 6.21
CA HIS A 266 -2.35 4.16 5.61
C HIS A 266 -1.12 3.77 6.45
N ARG A 267 -0.94 4.36 7.64
CA ARG A 267 0.20 4.13 8.54
C ARG A 267 -0.19 3.71 9.93
N SER A 268 -1.36 4.15 10.41
CA SER A 268 -1.75 3.95 11.80
C SER A 268 -3.25 3.72 11.99
N THR A 269 -3.59 3.14 13.14
CA THR A 269 -4.95 3.04 13.66
C THR A 269 -4.97 3.55 15.09
N THR A 270 -5.79 4.57 15.36
CA THR A 270 -5.87 5.24 16.66
C THR A 270 -7.21 4.97 17.32
N LEU A 271 -7.19 4.53 18.57
CA LEU A 271 -8.38 4.49 19.44
C LEU A 271 -8.41 5.71 20.36
N ARG A 272 -9.56 6.39 20.37
CA ARG A 272 -9.89 7.42 21.37
C ARG A 272 -11.11 7.01 22.16
N VAL A 273 -11.08 7.34 23.45
CA VAL A 273 -12.21 7.15 24.36
C VAL A 273 -12.49 8.49 25.04
N ASN A 274 -13.72 8.98 24.91
CA ASN A 274 -14.12 10.29 25.43
C ASN A 274 -13.16 11.42 24.98
N GLY A 275 -12.74 11.39 23.72
CA GLY A 275 -11.82 12.34 23.11
C GLY A 275 -10.34 12.14 23.43
N LYS A 276 -9.97 11.29 24.41
CA LYS A 276 -8.58 11.03 24.79
C LYS A 276 -8.01 9.86 24.00
N VAL A 277 -6.78 10.00 23.49
CA VAL A 277 -6.05 8.89 22.84
C VAL A 277 -5.76 7.83 23.88
N VAL A 278 -6.19 6.62 23.61
CA VAL A 278 -5.84 5.40 24.36
C VAL A 278 -4.56 4.80 23.79
N GLU A 279 -4.51 4.62 22.48
CA GLU A 279 -3.34 4.15 21.76
C GLU A 279 -3.41 4.57 20.30
N GLU A 280 -2.26 4.89 19.73
CA GLU A 280 -2.02 4.98 18.30
C GLU A 280 -1.12 3.81 17.86
N MET A 281 -1.70 2.87 17.16
CA MET A 281 -1.00 1.70 16.64
C MET A 281 -0.30 2.04 15.33
N ASN A 282 0.99 2.27 15.41
CA ASN A 282 1.89 2.43 14.26
C ASN A 282 2.49 1.09 13.85
N ILE A 283 3.41 1.11 12.88
CA ILE A 283 4.22 -0.04 12.49
C ILE A 283 4.96 -0.58 13.72
N GLN A 284 4.84 -1.88 13.96
CA GLN A 284 5.54 -2.56 15.05
C GLN A 284 6.76 -3.30 14.51
N LYS A 285 7.94 -2.98 15.02
CA LYS A 285 9.15 -3.78 14.78
C LYS A 285 9.23 -4.91 15.82
N CYS A 286 9.42 -6.12 15.34
CA CYS A 286 9.70 -7.29 16.14
C CYS A 286 11.10 -7.80 15.81
N TYR A 287 11.92 -8.01 16.83
CA TYR A 287 13.29 -8.50 16.69
C TYR A 287 13.35 -9.98 17.06
N PHE A 288 14.12 -10.73 16.30
CA PHE A 288 14.34 -12.16 16.53
C PHE A 288 15.81 -12.52 16.26
N ASN A 289 16.18 -13.79 16.42
CA ASN A 289 17.56 -14.26 16.28
C ASN A 289 18.57 -13.43 17.10
N ALA A 290 18.29 -13.27 18.40
CA ALA A 290 19.08 -12.46 19.34
C ALA A 290 19.30 -11.00 18.87
N GLY A 291 18.29 -10.42 18.23
CA GLY A 291 18.32 -9.03 17.76
C GLY A 291 19.04 -8.81 16.43
N LYS A 292 19.52 -9.87 15.77
CA LYS A 292 20.18 -9.75 14.46
C LYS A 292 19.24 -9.49 13.33
N ASP A 293 17.99 -9.98 13.44
CA ASP A 293 16.97 -9.86 12.44
C ASP A 293 15.76 -9.10 13.00
N SER A 294 15.03 -8.43 12.13
CA SER A 294 13.78 -7.76 12.51
C SER A 294 12.74 -7.90 11.41
N MET A 295 11.48 -7.93 11.82
CA MET A 295 10.33 -7.88 10.94
C MET A 295 9.42 -6.75 11.38
N SER A 296 8.83 -6.04 10.42
CA SER A 296 7.88 -4.97 10.69
C SER A 296 6.46 -5.45 10.39
N TYR A 297 5.52 -5.19 11.30
CA TYR A 297 4.11 -5.50 11.13
C TYR A 297 3.31 -4.22 10.91
N ILE A 298 2.41 -4.24 9.93
CA ILE A 298 1.44 -3.18 9.70
C ILE A 298 0.28 -3.36 10.67
N ARG A 299 -0.09 -2.27 11.35
CA ARG A 299 -1.25 -2.22 12.26
C ARG A 299 -2.29 -1.21 11.80
N THR A 300 -2.42 -1.05 10.49
CA THR A 300 -3.50 -0.27 9.88
C THR A 300 -4.77 -1.10 9.82
N LEU A 301 -5.91 -0.45 9.83
CA LEU A 301 -7.21 -1.09 9.70
C LEU A 301 -8.02 -0.43 8.60
N VAL A 302 -8.46 -1.21 7.62
CA VAL A 302 -9.64 -0.87 6.84
C VAL A 302 -10.83 -1.26 7.71
N PHE A 303 -11.55 -0.28 8.23
CA PHE A 303 -12.57 -0.52 9.25
C PHE A 303 -13.75 -1.30 8.66
N PRO A 304 -14.10 -2.48 9.21
CA PRO A 304 -15.19 -3.29 8.72
C PRO A 304 -16.55 -2.67 9.08
N LEU A 305 -17.48 -2.70 8.13
CA LEU A 305 -18.84 -2.15 8.31
C LEU A 305 -19.93 -3.09 7.79
N GLU A 306 -19.60 -4.16 7.05
CA GLU A 306 -20.59 -4.98 6.34
C GLU A 306 -21.67 -5.53 7.25
N LYS A 307 -21.28 -6.09 8.37
CA LYS A 307 -22.22 -6.74 9.31
C LYS A 307 -21.84 -6.47 10.75
N ALA A 308 -22.81 -6.03 11.55
CA ALA A 308 -22.67 -5.97 13.00
C ALA A 308 -22.65 -7.38 13.60
N GLY A 309 -21.79 -7.58 14.60
CA GLY A 309 -21.73 -8.83 15.38
C GLY A 309 -22.90 -9.03 16.32
N ASN A 310 -22.82 -10.08 17.14
CA ASN A 310 -23.76 -10.33 18.22
C ASN A 310 -23.15 -9.88 19.54
N PHE A 311 -23.55 -8.71 20.02
CA PHE A 311 -23.06 -8.09 21.25
C PHE A 311 -24.23 -7.72 22.16
N ASN A 312 -23.96 -7.55 23.46
CA ASN A 312 -24.93 -7.19 24.48
C ASN A 312 -24.94 -5.69 24.79
N SER A 313 -23.82 -5.01 24.56
CA SER A 313 -23.68 -3.58 24.77
C SER A 313 -24.62 -2.79 23.85
N ARG A 314 -25.07 -1.63 24.31
CA ARG A 314 -25.88 -0.72 23.49
C ARG A 314 -24.95 0.21 22.72
N ILE A 315 -25.09 0.22 21.40
CA ILE A 315 -24.33 1.03 20.48
C ILE A 315 -25.23 2.04 19.81
N GLU A 316 -24.91 3.32 19.95
CA GLU A 316 -25.71 4.44 19.46
C GLU A 316 -24.85 5.47 18.73
N ASN A 317 -25.51 6.35 17.97
CA ASN A 317 -24.88 7.51 17.32
C ASN A 317 -23.66 7.13 16.47
N LEU A 318 -23.71 5.99 15.77
CA LEU A 318 -22.66 5.60 14.86
C LEU A 318 -22.53 6.63 13.74
N LYS A 319 -21.32 7.15 13.56
CA LYS A 319 -20.95 8.07 12.47
C LYS A 319 -19.68 7.61 11.81
N VAL A 320 -19.64 7.66 10.49
CA VAL A 320 -18.50 7.28 9.67
C VAL A 320 -18.15 8.44 8.75
N HIS A 321 -16.94 8.97 8.92
CA HIS A 321 -16.39 10.02 8.08
C HIS A 321 -15.28 9.46 7.19
N ASN A 322 -15.18 9.93 5.95
CA ASN A 322 -14.11 9.57 5.02
C ASN A 322 -12.84 10.41 5.20
N TYR A 323 -12.63 10.97 6.38
CA TYR A 323 -11.45 11.73 6.77
C TYR A 323 -11.18 11.59 8.27
N ARG A 324 -9.98 11.96 8.71
CA ARG A 324 -9.64 12.01 10.15
C ARG A 324 -10.15 13.33 10.75
N VAL A 325 -11.09 13.22 11.68
CA VAL A 325 -11.73 14.39 12.32
C VAL A 325 -10.77 15.14 13.23
N SER A 326 -9.78 14.46 13.81
CA SER A 326 -8.85 15.04 14.80
C SER A 326 -7.56 15.61 14.20
N LYS A 327 -7.55 15.89 12.90
CA LYS A 327 -6.44 16.58 12.23
C LYS A 327 -6.76 18.04 12.00
#